data_2a17d92c842ddf307aad0a3c03808d9e
#
_entry.id   2a17d92c842ddf307aad0a3c03808d9e
#
_cell.length_a   1.000
_cell.length_b   1.000
_cell.length_c   1.000
_cell.angle_alpha   90.00
_cell.angle_beta   90.00
_cell.angle_gamma   90.00
#
_symmetry.space_group_name_H-M   'P 1'
#
loop_
_entity.id
_entity.type
_entity.pdbx_description
1 polymer ?
#
loop_
_entity_poly.entity_id
_entity_poly.type
_entity_poly.pdbx_seq_one_letter_code
_entity_poly.pdbx_strand_id
1 'polypeptide(L)'
;MSGTYAGDSRMTSPQAAEPTAKTGPAEPAARTGPSEPAQPAAASAPGATGAAGTGSRLAWLDVLRGLAALAVVFNHFGYFVPPALNGRVYQWINPGDYGVFVFFLISGYIVPASLERKGSVRTFWVSRLFRLYPLYLLAVGVALFLFMVHIGGLRGEGSDPETSVLSQMLMMSNVLAGENLPNVVWSLSYEMVFYLLLTALFMARVHRRSSRYALAFGAAAVVLGGILPQAYFTNNLLSPRIIALVADLVVLTGLAVAVGMRGMPRMVGAALAAMVGLTLLAFNGTWLYPWEALSILALMFTGTMLYRAEQGQYSWRRAIAIAVAVLGLAIAAGVWHHLPGNMSPHEEFVWERSWFMSVFLAGLTFGIGLTFRHVTWPRFLTWLGLISYSVYLLHPALIEVYRHLTWTAHHSFWVQVLVDALFLAILIAVCSATYLFVERPMQGVGRRLAKRLDARFGPDRFPVPVRAPEAALAHSSRAAE
;
A
#
# COMPACT_ATOMS: atom_id res chain seq x y z
N MET A 1 -13.05 -70.22 -21.99
CA MET A 1 -12.21 -71.15 -21.24
C MET A 1 -12.12 -70.55 -19.84
N SER A 2 -13.05 -70.93 -19.00
CA SER A 2 -13.05 -72.05 -17.99
C SER A 2 -11.89 -71.91 -17.05
N GLY A 3 -12.01 -71.84 -15.78
CA GLY A 3 -12.99 -72.27 -14.80
C GLY A 3 -12.45 -71.85 -13.43
N THR A 4 -13.29 -71.42 -12.54
CA THR A 4 -14.04 -72.14 -11.51
C THR A 4 -13.19 -72.92 -10.48
N TYR A 5 -13.39 -72.61 -9.24
CA TYR A 5 -13.86 -73.39 -8.05
C TYR A 5 -13.34 -72.64 -6.78
N ALA A 6 -14.12 -72.15 -5.85
CA ALA A 6 -15.19 -72.64 -5.00
C ALA A 6 -14.67 -73.42 -3.75
N GLY A 7 -15.26 -73.13 -2.61
CA GLY A 7 -15.33 -73.95 -1.40
C GLY A 7 -14.90 -73.16 -0.15
N ASP A 8 -15.74 -72.71 0.64
CA ASP A 8 -16.83 -73.12 1.52
C ASP A 8 -16.35 -73.49 2.94
N SER A 9 -17.02 -73.03 3.83
CA SER A 9 -17.73 -73.45 5.04
C SER A 9 -17.18 -73.04 6.41
N ARG A 10 -18.02 -72.26 7.03
CA ARG A 10 -18.88 -72.54 8.21
C ARG A 10 -18.35 -72.31 9.62
N MET A 11 -19.10 -71.47 10.30
CA MET A 11 -19.75 -71.64 11.63
C MET A 11 -18.81 -71.77 12.83
N THR A 12 -19.01 -71.06 13.92
CA THR A 12 -20.20 -70.96 14.82
C THR A 12 -19.96 -69.93 15.92
N SER A 13 -20.98 -69.20 16.28
CA SER A 13 -21.14 -68.59 17.61
C SER A 13 -21.63 -69.65 18.57
N PRO A 14 -21.57 -69.51 19.90
CA PRO A 14 -22.62 -68.80 20.63
C PRO A 14 -22.24 -68.10 21.98
N GLN A 15 -23.09 -67.12 22.33
CA GLN A 15 -23.82 -66.87 23.57
C GLN A 15 -23.09 -66.70 24.93
N ALA A 16 -23.26 -65.52 25.49
CA ALA A 16 -24.08 -65.08 26.63
C ALA A 16 -23.68 -65.60 28.04
N ALA A 17 -23.52 -64.63 28.95
CA ALA A 17 -24.20 -64.60 30.26
C ALA A 17 -23.73 -63.40 31.14
N GLU A 18 -24.65 -62.49 31.42
CA GLU A 18 -24.78 -61.82 32.72
C GLU A 18 -25.35 -62.84 33.73
N PRO A 19 -25.40 -62.63 35.05
CA PRO A 19 -25.51 -61.38 35.82
C PRO A 19 -24.84 -61.43 37.23
N THR A 20 -24.88 -60.38 38.02
CA THR A 20 -25.52 -60.27 39.34
C THR A 20 -24.94 -59.18 40.22
N ALA A 21 -25.85 -58.44 40.79
CA ALA A 21 -25.68 -57.43 41.82
C ALA A 21 -25.32 -58.02 43.20
N LYS A 22 -24.62 -57.25 44.04
CA LYS A 22 -24.81 -57.31 45.52
C LYS A 22 -24.58 -55.95 46.19
N THR A 23 -25.57 -55.53 46.86
CA THR A 23 -25.94 -54.62 47.92
C THR A 23 -24.87 -54.28 48.96
N GLY A 24 -24.93 -53.04 49.45
CA GLY A 24 -24.36 -52.22 50.44
C GLY A 24 -24.00 -52.80 51.83
N PRO A 25 -23.73 -51.99 52.89
CA PRO A 25 -24.58 -50.92 53.42
C PRO A 25 -23.87 -49.71 54.10
N ALA A 26 -24.71 -48.68 54.29
CA ALA A 26 -24.87 -47.74 55.43
C ALA A 26 -23.71 -46.89 56.02
N GLU A 27 -24.01 -45.61 56.03
CA GLU A 27 -23.55 -44.43 56.84
C GLU A 27 -23.27 -44.72 58.34
N PRO A 28 -22.50 -43.83 59.01
CA PRO A 28 -23.17 -42.72 59.74
C PRO A 28 -22.46 -41.35 59.81
N ALA A 29 -23.30 -40.35 59.76
CA ALA A 29 -23.46 -39.13 60.56
C ALA A 29 -22.28 -38.25 60.99
N ALA A 30 -22.32 -37.00 60.46
CA ALA A 30 -22.25 -35.70 61.13
C ALA A 30 -21.14 -35.38 62.14
N ARG A 31 -20.38 -34.32 61.80
CA ARG A 31 -19.97 -33.28 62.79
C ARG A 31 -19.95 -31.90 62.11
N THR A 32 -20.75 -31.02 62.66
CA THR A 32 -20.88 -29.59 62.48
C THR A 32 -19.68 -28.86 63.07
N GLY A 33 -19.05 -27.99 62.29
CA GLY A 33 -18.09 -26.94 62.75
C GLY A 33 -18.36 -25.62 62.01
N PRO A 34 -18.08 -24.45 62.55
CA PRO A 34 -18.81 -23.22 62.31
C PRO A 34 -18.42 -22.51 61.03
N SER A 35 -19.43 -21.88 60.43
CA SER A 35 -19.41 -21.02 59.23
C SER A 35 -18.54 -19.80 59.39
N GLU A 36 -17.56 -19.66 58.51
CA GLU A 36 -16.81 -18.43 58.25
C GLU A 36 -17.61 -17.55 57.28
N PRO A 37 -17.63 -16.22 57.45
CA PRO A 37 -18.49 -15.33 56.68
C PRO A 37 -17.96 -15.17 55.23
N ALA A 38 -18.89 -15.28 54.26
CA ALA A 38 -18.67 -15.05 52.85
C ALA A 38 -18.16 -13.62 52.59
N GLN A 39 -16.99 -13.50 51.98
CA GLN A 39 -16.54 -12.28 51.35
C GLN A 39 -17.37 -12.00 50.09
N PRO A 40 -17.78 -10.73 49.85
CA PRO A 40 -18.52 -10.37 48.63
C PRO A 40 -17.63 -10.52 47.41
N ALA A 41 -18.10 -11.25 46.38
CA ALA A 41 -17.50 -11.38 45.08
C ALA A 41 -17.31 -9.98 44.47
N ALA A 42 -16.04 -9.57 44.32
CA ALA A 42 -15.67 -8.42 43.52
C ALA A 42 -16.06 -8.70 42.07
N ALA A 43 -17.03 -7.94 41.58
CA ALA A 43 -17.40 -7.93 40.17
C ALA A 43 -16.15 -7.56 39.34
N SER A 44 -15.61 -8.54 38.65
CA SER A 44 -14.57 -8.33 37.66
C SER A 44 -15.17 -7.56 36.46
N ALA A 45 -14.86 -6.26 36.43
CA ALA A 45 -15.10 -5.44 35.23
C ALA A 45 -14.39 -6.07 34.03
N PRO A 46 -15.03 -6.17 32.86
CA PRO A 46 -14.36 -6.71 31.68
C PRO A 46 -13.19 -5.80 31.29
N GLY A 47 -12.00 -6.34 31.37
CA GLY A 47 -10.74 -5.65 31.05
C GLY A 47 -10.70 -5.10 29.64
N ALA A 48 -10.81 -3.80 29.53
CA ALA A 48 -10.54 -3.01 28.33
C ALA A 48 -9.03 -2.83 28.12
N THR A 49 -8.27 -3.92 27.95
CA THR A 49 -6.82 -3.84 27.72
C THR A 49 -6.32 -4.41 26.39
N GLY A 50 -7.23 -4.72 25.44
CA GLY A 50 -6.85 -5.27 24.14
C GLY A 50 -6.85 -4.30 22.93
N ALA A 51 -7.46 -3.11 23.06
CA ALA A 51 -7.69 -2.23 21.90
C ALA A 51 -6.76 -1.00 21.82
N ALA A 52 -6.07 -0.64 22.88
CA ALA A 52 -5.22 0.56 22.91
C ALA A 52 -3.84 0.38 22.26
N GLY A 53 -3.33 -0.84 22.13
CA GLY A 53 -1.96 -1.09 21.67
C GLY A 53 -1.74 -1.03 20.16
N THR A 54 -2.76 -1.26 19.33
CA THR A 54 -2.60 -1.28 17.85
C THR A 54 -2.88 0.07 17.21
N GLY A 55 -3.72 0.91 17.79
CA GLY A 55 -4.05 2.23 17.28
C GLY A 55 -2.89 3.23 17.41
N SER A 56 -2.15 3.20 18.51
CA SER A 56 -1.00 4.10 18.73
C SER A 56 0.22 3.74 17.86
N ARG A 57 0.38 2.46 17.52
CA ARG A 57 1.56 1.97 16.79
C ARG A 57 1.65 2.45 15.35
N LEU A 58 0.56 2.83 14.72
CA LEU A 58 0.52 3.28 13.33
C LEU A 58 0.20 4.77 13.18
N ALA A 59 -0.09 5.47 14.29
CA ALA A 59 -0.47 6.89 14.28
C ALA A 59 0.58 7.78 13.61
N TRP A 60 1.87 7.51 13.81
CA TRP A 60 2.96 8.24 13.17
C TRP A 60 2.92 8.14 11.64
N LEU A 61 2.53 7.00 11.08
CA LEU A 61 2.39 6.82 9.63
C LEU A 61 1.20 7.61 9.07
N ASP A 62 0.12 7.72 9.86
CA ASP A 62 -1.01 8.57 9.48
C ASP A 62 -0.61 10.04 9.49
N VAL A 63 0.19 10.49 10.47
CA VAL A 63 0.73 11.86 10.47
C VAL A 63 1.58 12.12 9.22
N LEU A 64 2.51 11.22 8.89
CA LEU A 64 3.34 11.37 7.70
C LEU A 64 2.52 11.39 6.40
N ARG A 65 1.46 10.57 6.31
CA ARG A 65 0.54 10.60 5.16
C ARG A 65 -0.19 11.92 5.03
N GLY A 66 -0.65 12.46 6.16
CA GLY A 66 -1.32 13.76 6.18
C GLY A 66 -0.40 14.88 5.69
N LEU A 67 0.83 14.93 6.20
CA LEU A 67 1.84 15.91 5.77
C LEU A 67 2.19 15.75 4.28
N ALA A 68 2.39 14.52 3.83
CA ALA A 68 2.67 14.21 2.43
C ALA A 68 1.54 14.65 1.49
N ALA A 69 0.27 14.40 1.88
CA ALA A 69 -0.89 14.83 1.11
C ALA A 69 -0.97 16.37 1.02
N LEU A 70 -0.73 17.07 2.11
CA LEU A 70 -0.71 18.54 2.11
C LEU A 70 0.43 19.11 1.26
N ALA A 71 1.61 18.47 1.25
CA ALA A 71 2.71 18.89 0.39
C ALA A 71 2.34 18.75 -1.09
N VAL A 72 1.66 17.66 -1.48
CA VAL A 72 1.16 17.48 -2.86
C VAL A 72 0.08 18.50 -3.20
N VAL A 73 -0.85 18.77 -2.27
CA VAL A 73 -1.85 19.84 -2.46
C VAL A 73 -1.16 21.18 -2.66
N PHE A 74 -0.19 21.52 -1.82
CA PHE A 74 0.59 22.76 -1.95
C PHE A 74 1.28 22.86 -3.31
N ASN A 75 1.84 21.75 -3.83
CA ASN A 75 2.44 21.70 -5.15
C ASN A 75 1.47 22.11 -6.27
N HIS A 76 0.25 21.61 -6.25
CA HIS A 76 -0.75 21.92 -7.28
C HIS A 76 -1.47 23.25 -7.04
N PHE A 77 -1.57 23.65 -5.79
CA PHE A 77 -2.24 24.88 -5.37
C PHE A 77 -1.29 26.09 -5.32
N GLY A 78 0.01 25.86 -5.33
CA GLY A 78 1.04 26.87 -5.10
C GLY A 78 1.06 28.05 -6.07
N TYR A 79 0.36 27.94 -7.21
CA TYR A 79 0.15 29.08 -8.13
C TYR A 79 -0.73 30.20 -7.54
N PHE A 80 -1.48 29.93 -6.47
CA PHE A 80 -2.34 30.89 -5.79
C PHE A 80 -1.71 31.47 -4.53
N VAL A 81 -0.69 30.82 -3.98
CA VAL A 81 0.17 31.36 -2.92
C VAL A 81 0.94 32.56 -3.48
N PRO A 82 1.19 33.63 -2.69
CA PRO A 82 1.93 34.79 -3.18
C PRO A 82 3.15 34.38 -3.99
N PRO A 83 3.34 34.88 -5.22
CA PRO A 83 4.40 34.43 -6.15
C PRO A 83 5.81 34.43 -5.55
N ALA A 84 6.07 35.40 -4.65
CA ALA A 84 7.36 35.52 -3.96
C ALA A 84 7.65 34.32 -3.01
N LEU A 85 6.64 33.74 -2.39
CA LEU A 85 6.81 32.57 -1.53
C LEU A 85 6.91 31.29 -2.35
N ASN A 86 6.03 31.15 -3.33
CA ASN A 86 5.98 30.00 -4.22
C ASN A 86 7.32 29.84 -4.98
N GLY A 87 7.79 30.87 -5.67
CA GLY A 87 9.05 30.84 -6.40
C GLY A 87 10.26 30.48 -5.52
N ARG A 88 10.29 30.95 -4.25
CA ARG A 88 11.35 30.60 -3.31
C ARG A 88 11.33 29.13 -2.90
N VAL A 89 10.16 28.55 -2.66
CA VAL A 89 10.02 27.14 -2.28
C VAL A 89 10.48 26.24 -3.41
N TYR A 90 10.01 26.47 -4.64
CA TYR A 90 10.37 25.64 -5.80
C TYR A 90 11.84 25.74 -6.22
N GLN A 91 12.52 26.82 -5.86
CA GLN A 91 13.98 26.90 -6.02
C GLN A 91 14.75 25.87 -5.17
N TRP A 92 14.15 25.36 -4.07
CA TRP A 92 14.81 24.47 -3.14
C TRP A 92 14.25 23.05 -3.14
N ILE A 93 12.95 22.90 -3.32
CA ILE A 93 12.26 21.62 -3.23
C ILE A 93 11.06 21.59 -4.17
N ASN A 94 10.77 20.42 -4.76
CA ASN A 94 9.48 20.12 -5.37
C ASN A 94 8.57 19.49 -4.28
N PRO A 95 7.57 20.21 -3.75
CA PRO A 95 6.71 19.66 -2.69
C PRO A 95 5.89 18.45 -3.15
N GLY A 96 5.59 18.35 -4.45
CA GLY A 96 4.89 17.21 -5.05
C GLY A 96 5.73 15.94 -4.98
N ASP A 97 6.96 16.00 -5.48
CA ASP A 97 7.90 14.87 -5.47
C ASP A 97 8.21 14.45 -4.04
N TYR A 98 8.49 15.43 -3.16
CA TYR A 98 8.70 15.16 -1.74
C TYR A 98 7.54 14.37 -1.12
N GLY A 99 6.30 14.85 -1.30
CA GLY A 99 5.11 14.21 -0.74
C GLY A 99 4.91 12.80 -1.29
N VAL A 100 5.09 12.61 -2.60
CA VAL A 100 4.95 11.31 -3.26
C VAL A 100 6.05 10.32 -2.80
N PHE A 101 7.30 10.76 -2.62
CA PHE A 101 8.37 9.90 -2.09
C PHE A 101 8.11 9.47 -0.64
N VAL A 102 7.56 10.36 0.19
CA VAL A 102 7.10 9.99 1.54
C VAL A 102 6.00 8.93 1.45
N PHE A 103 5.01 9.07 0.54
CA PHE A 103 3.97 8.06 0.32
C PHE A 103 4.55 6.71 -0.12
N PHE A 104 5.53 6.68 -1.01
CA PHE A 104 6.16 5.44 -1.46
C PHE A 104 6.94 4.73 -0.34
N LEU A 105 7.67 5.46 0.50
CA LEU A 105 8.31 4.91 1.69
C LEU A 105 7.27 4.30 2.65
N ILE A 106 6.16 5.00 2.90
CA ILE A 106 5.06 4.53 3.75
C ILE A 106 4.38 3.30 3.13
N SER A 107 4.07 3.31 1.84
CA SER A 107 3.47 2.17 1.13
C SER A 107 4.39 0.95 1.21
N GLY A 108 5.68 1.14 0.97
CA GLY A 108 6.69 0.10 1.14
C GLY A 108 6.75 -0.49 2.54
N TYR A 109 6.52 0.32 3.57
CA TYR A 109 6.52 -0.13 4.96
C TYR A 109 5.23 -0.88 5.35
N ILE A 110 4.05 -0.38 4.96
CA ILE A 110 2.76 -0.91 5.41
C ILE A 110 2.28 -2.10 4.58
N VAL A 111 2.49 -2.07 3.25
CA VAL A 111 1.88 -3.05 2.34
C VAL A 111 2.41 -4.46 2.57
N PRO A 112 3.74 -4.68 2.65
CA PRO A 112 4.31 -5.99 2.99
C PRO A 112 3.89 -6.46 4.39
N ALA A 113 3.89 -5.54 5.37
CA ALA A 113 3.42 -5.82 6.72
C ALA A 113 1.97 -6.34 6.75
N SER A 114 1.11 -5.75 5.93
CA SER A 114 -0.30 -6.16 5.79
C SER A 114 -0.43 -7.55 5.16
N LEU A 115 0.34 -7.85 4.11
CA LEU A 115 0.33 -9.15 3.42
C LEU A 115 0.85 -10.25 4.33
N GLU A 116 1.99 -10.03 4.98
CA GLU A 116 2.61 -11.01 5.89
C GLU A 116 1.73 -11.31 7.11
N ARG A 117 1.15 -10.27 7.73
CA ARG A 117 0.26 -10.46 8.89
C ARG A 117 -1.01 -11.22 8.54
N LYS A 118 -1.60 -11.00 7.36
CA LYS A 118 -2.78 -11.73 6.90
C LYS A 118 -2.45 -13.14 6.43
N GLY A 119 -1.26 -13.35 5.86
CA GLY A 119 -0.81 -14.61 5.29
C GLY A 119 -1.69 -15.10 4.12
N SER A 120 -2.54 -14.23 3.57
CA SER A 120 -3.53 -14.57 2.54
C SER A 120 -3.49 -13.55 1.42
N VAL A 121 -3.17 -14.00 0.22
CA VAL A 121 -3.14 -13.17 -0.99
C VAL A 121 -4.55 -12.74 -1.38
N ARG A 122 -5.55 -13.63 -1.22
CA ARG A 122 -6.96 -13.31 -1.47
C ARG A 122 -7.43 -12.16 -0.58
N THR A 123 -7.24 -12.28 0.72
CA THR A 123 -7.63 -11.24 1.68
C THR A 123 -6.86 -9.94 1.44
N PHE A 124 -5.60 -10.03 1.02
CA PHE A 124 -4.78 -8.87 0.65
C PHE A 124 -5.42 -8.13 -0.53
N TRP A 125 -5.64 -8.78 -1.68
CA TRP A 125 -6.19 -8.15 -2.88
C TRP A 125 -7.61 -7.63 -2.68
N VAL A 126 -8.51 -8.42 -2.07
CA VAL A 126 -9.87 -7.93 -1.75
C VAL A 126 -9.80 -6.67 -0.90
N SER A 127 -8.94 -6.64 0.12
CA SER A 127 -8.83 -5.44 0.96
C SER A 127 -8.23 -4.23 0.23
N ARG A 128 -7.35 -4.43 -0.78
CA ARG A 128 -6.79 -3.36 -1.60
C ARG A 128 -7.82 -2.82 -2.58
N LEU A 129 -8.51 -3.69 -3.29
CA LEU A 129 -9.58 -3.30 -4.21
C LEU A 129 -10.62 -2.43 -3.52
N PHE A 130 -11.17 -2.89 -2.40
CA PHE A 130 -12.19 -2.13 -1.64
C PHE A 130 -11.66 -0.91 -0.89
N ARG A 131 -10.36 -0.73 -0.79
CA ARG A 131 -9.73 0.48 -0.27
C ARG A 131 -9.50 1.53 -1.35
N LEU A 132 -9.08 1.12 -2.55
CA LEU A 132 -8.62 2.03 -3.59
C LEU A 132 -9.71 2.37 -4.60
N TYR A 133 -10.34 1.35 -5.21
CA TYR A 133 -11.26 1.55 -6.34
C TYR A 133 -12.50 2.40 -6.04
N PRO A 134 -13.19 2.32 -4.90
CA PRO A 134 -14.42 3.09 -4.71
C PRO A 134 -14.18 4.60 -4.80
N LEU A 135 -13.15 5.11 -4.14
CA LEU A 135 -12.80 6.53 -4.19
C LEU A 135 -12.14 6.91 -5.51
N TYR A 136 -11.31 6.03 -6.06
CA TYR A 136 -10.69 6.23 -7.36
C TYR A 136 -11.73 6.43 -8.47
N LEU A 137 -12.73 5.56 -8.57
CA LEU A 137 -13.82 5.69 -9.54
C LEU A 137 -14.67 6.95 -9.30
N LEU A 138 -14.88 7.32 -8.05
CA LEU A 138 -15.52 8.59 -7.72
C LEU A 138 -14.71 9.78 -8.24
N ALA A 139 -13.39 9.78 -8.00
CA ALA A 139 -12.50 10.85 -8.45
C ALA A 139 -12.45 10.96 -9.99
N VAL A 140 -12.36 9.81 -10.69
CA VAL A 140 -12.45 9.74 -12.15
C VAL A 140 -13.81 10.30 -12.63
N GLY A 141 -14.92 9.87 -12.00
CA GLY A 141 -16.24 10.34 -12.34
C GLY A 141 -16.41 11.86 -12.13
N VAL A 142 -15.86 12.41 -11.04
CA VAL A 142 -15.84 13.85 -10.78
C VAL A 142 -15.01 14.59 -11.84
N ALA A 143 -13.83 14.08 -12.19
CA ALA A 143 -12.97 14.70 -13.21
C ALA A 143 -13.66 14.71 -14.58
N LEU A 144 -14.31 13.62 -14.99
CA LEU A 144 -15.09 13.55 -16.22
C LEU A 144 -16.29 14.47 -16.19
N PHE A 145 -16.99 14.55 -15.08
CA PHE A 145 -18.13 15.49 -14.92
C PHE A 145 -17.68 16.95 -15.08
N LEU A 146 -16.59 17.35 -14.42
CA LEU A 146 -16.05 18.69 -14.55
C LEU A 146 -15.64 19.02 -15.98
N PHE A 147 -15.03 18.07 -16.68
CA PHE A 147 -14.72 18.20 -18.10
C PHE A 147 -15.98 18.42 -18.95
N MET A 148 -17.04 17.63 -18.72
CA MET A 148 -18.31 17.75 -19.46
C MET A 148 -18.99 19.11 -19.25
N VAL A 149 -18.85 19.74 -18.09
CA VAL A 149 -19.37 21.07 -17.79
C VAL A 149 -18.38 22.20 -18.10
N HIS A 150 -17.29 21.88 -18.82
CA HIS A 150 -16.23 22.81 -19.22
C HIS A 150 -15.50 23.50 -18.06
N ILE A 151 -15.45 22.84 -16.89
CA ILE A 151 -14.62 23.23 -15.76
C ILE A 151 -13.36 22.38 -15.78
N GLY A 152 -12.23 22.99 -16.19
CA GLY A 152 -10.97 22.26 -16.38
C GLY A 152 -10.87 21.56 -17.73
N GLY A 153 -9.63 21.20 -18.12
CA GLY A 153 -9.31 20.47 -19.34
C GLY A 153 -8.84 19.05 -19.04
N LEU A 154 -9.13 18.10 -19.90
CA LEU A 154 -8.37 16.87 -19.96
C LEU A 154 -6.96 17.26 -20.44
N ARG A 155 -5.93 17.05 -19.61
CA ARG A 155 -4.55 17.24 -20.02
C ARG A 155 -4.10 15.99 -20.74
N GLY A 156 -4.09 16.01 -22.04
CA GLY A 156 -3.65 14.90 -22.88
C GLY A 156 -4.34 14.95 -24.24
N GLU A 157 -4.02 15.97 -25.04
CA GLU A 157 -4.34 15.96 -26.45
C GLU A 157 -3.62 14.78 -27.10
N GLY A 158 -4.31 13.65 -27.32
CA GLY A 158 -3.77 12.55 -28.11
C GLY A 158 -4.01 11.14 -27.61
N SER A 159 -4.47 10.89 -26.40
CA SER A 159 -4.80 9.51 -26.00
C SER A 159 -6.20 9.13 -26.48
N ASP A 160 -6.27 7.99 -27.17
CA ASP A 160 -7.52 7.36 -27.56
C ASP A 160 -8.40 7.10 -26.32
N PRO A 161 -9.70 7.49 -26.34
CA PRO A 161 -10.61 7.32 -25.19
C PRO A 161 -10.68 5.86 -24.70
N GLU A 162 -10.60 4.89 -25.62
CA GLU A 162 -10.65 3.46 -25.26
C GLU A 162 -9.39 3.05 -24.51
N THR A 163 -8.21 3.50 -24.91
CA THR A 163 -6.95 3.31 -24.19
C THR A 163 -7.01 3.90 -22.79
N SER A 164 -7.59 5.11 -22.67
CA SER A 164 -7.76 5.77 -21.38
C SER A 164 -8.67 4.95 -20.45
N VAL A 165 -9.79 4.43 -20.94
CA VAL A 165 -10.68 3.56 -20.12
C VAL A 165 -9.97 2.27 -19.72
N LEU A 166 -9.32 1.56 -20.64
CA LEU A 166 -8.59 0.31 -20.34
C LEU A 166 -7.49 0.54 -19.29
N SER A 167 -6.68 1.57 -19.47
CA SER A 167 -5.58 1.87 -18.55
C SER A 167 -6.04 2.21 -17.14
N GLN A 168 -7.26 2.74 -16.99
CA GLN A 168 -7.88 3.02 -15.70
C GLN A 168 -8.36 1.73 -14.99
N MET A 169 -8.63 0.64 -15.72
CA MET A 169 -9.09 -0.62 -15.12
C MET A 169 -8.07 -1.22 -14.15
N LEU A 170 -6.79 -1.11 -14.46
CA LEU A 170 -5.70 -1.56 -13.57
C LEU A 170 -5.12 -0.46 -12.68
N MET A 171 -5.58 0.80 -12.78
CA MET A 171 -4.91 1.98 -12.21
C MET A 171 -3.44 2.10 -12.70
N MET A 172 -3.18 1.72 -13.94
CA MET A 172 -1.84 1.68 -14.53
C MET A 172 -1.69 2.63 -15.72
N SER A 173 -2.47 3.73 -15.73
CA SER A 173 -2.54 4.70 -16.83
C SER A 173 -1.15 5.18 -17.29
N ASN A 174 -0.24 5.43 -16.36
CA ASN A 174 1.09 5.94 -16.67
C ASN A 174 1.99 4.94 -17.46
N VAL A 175 1.79 3.63 -17.28
CA VAL A 175 2.57 2.59 -17.96
C VAL A 175 1.82 1.94 -19.12
N LEU A 176 0.53 2.30 -19.29
CA LEU A 176 -0.32 1.83 -20.40
C LEU A 176 -0.64 2.94 -21.42
N ALA A 177 0.08 4.06 -21.35
CA ALA A 177 -0.09 5.21 -22.25
C ALA A 177 -1.52 5.78 -22.29
N GLY A 178 -2.27 5.62 -21.20
CA GLY A 178 -3.57 6.25 -21.00
C GLY A 178 -3.46 7.57 -20.27
N GLU A 179 -4.51 8.37 -20.34
CA GLU A 179 -4.57 9.62 -19.57
C GLU A 179 -4.63 9.38 -18.08
N ASN A 180 -3.94 10.23 -17.33
CA ASN A 180 -4.02 10.24 -15.86
C ASN A 180 -5.23 11.08 -15.42
N LEU A 181 -6.36 10.44 -15.15
CA LEU A 181 -7.60 11.06 -14.69
C LEU A 181 -7.96 10.65 -13.25
N PRO A 182 -7.91 11.58 -12.29
CA PRO A 182 -7.24 12.90 -12.33
C PRO A 182 -5.72 12.80 -12.48
N ASN A 183 -5.05 13.88 -12.84
CA ASN A 183 -3.62 13.89 -13.20
C ASN A 183 -2.66 13.29 -12.15
N VAL A 184 -3.06 13.21 -10.90
CA VAL A 184 -2.25 12.65 -9.79
C VAL A 184 -2.23 11.12 -9.73
N VAL A 185 -3.09 10.43 -10.49
CA VAL A 185 -3.19 8.96 -10.44
C VAL A 185 -1.98 8.25 -11.07
N TRP A 186 -1.08 8.97 -11.73
CA TRP A 186 0.17 8.43 -12.25
C TRP A 186 0.95 7.63 -11.21
N SER A 187 0.97 8.08 -9.95
CA SER A 187 1.68 7.42 -8.85
C SER A 187 1.07 6.07 -8.47
N LEU A 188 -0.25 5.90 -8.66
CA LEU A 188 -0.94 4.63 -8.41
C LEU A 188 -0.46 3.51 -9.35
N SER A 189 0.03 3.85 -10.55
CA SER A 189 0.61 2.87 -11.48
C SER A 189 1.81 2.16 -10.86
N TYR A 190 2.69 2.90 -10.18
CA TYR A 190 3.86 2.35 -9.49
C TYR A 190 3.47 1.56 -8.25
N GLU A 191 2.45 2.02 -7.53
CA GLU A 191 1.90 1.29 -6.39
C GLU A 191 1.29 -0.05 -6.81
N MET A 192 0.57 -0.10 -7.93
CA MET A 192 0.02 -1.34 -8.48
C MET A 192 1.10 -2.31 -8.94
N VAL A 193 2.12 -1.84 -9.66
CA VAL A 193 3.28 -2.67 -10.04
C VAL A 193 3.97 -3.24 -8.79
N PHE A 194 4.15 -2.42 -7.75
CA PHE A 194 4.70 -2.91 -6.48
C PHE A 194 3.82 -3.98 -5.82
N TYR A 195 2.49 -3.86 -5.84
CA TYR A 195 1.58 -4.87 -5.30
C TYR A 195 1.66 -6.19 -6.07
N LEU A 196 1.72 -6.13 -7.40
CA LEU A 196 1.90 -7.31 -8.25
C LEU A 196 3.24 -8.00 -7.94
N LEU A 197 4.32 -7.23 -7.92
CA LEU A 197 5.66 -7.73 -7.61
C LEU A 197 5.74 -8.33 -6.20
N LEU A 198 5.20 -7.63 -5.20
CA LEU A 198 5.17 -8.12 -3.83
C LEU A 198 4.38 -9.44 -3.71
N THR A 199 3.25 -9.55 -4.44
CA THR A 199 2.44 -10.78 -4.47
C THR A 199 3.24 -11.96 -5.03
N ALA A 200 3.94 -11.77 -6.15
CA ALA A 200 4.79 -12.79 -6.76
C ALA A 200 5.94 -13.19 -5.84
N LEU A 201 6.66 -12.21 -5.27
CA LEU A 201 7.76 -12.45 -4.33
C LEU A 201 7.29 -13.16 -3.04
N PHE A 202 6.09 -12.85 -2.56
CA PHE A 202 5.50 -13.51 -1.40
C PHE A 202 5.17 -14.97 -1.70
N MET A 203 4.55 -15.26 -2.84
CA MET A 203 4.25 -16.61 -3.27
C MET A 203 5.52 -17.45 -3.53
N ALA A 204 6.54 -16.83 -4.11
CA ALA A 204 7.87 -17.45 -4.30
C ALA A 204 8.68 -17.59 -2.99
N ARG A 205 8.16 -17.08 -1.86
CA ARG A 205 8.82 -17.08 -0.53
C ARG A 205 10.16 -16.35 -0.48
N VAL A 206 10.43 -15.46 -1.44
CA VAL A 206 11.66 -14.64 -1.50
C VAL A 206 11.44 -13.18 -1.08
N HIS A 207 10.22 -12.79 -0.72
CA HIS A 207 9.83 -11.44 -0.31
C HIS A 207 10.65 -10.89 0.88
N ARG A 208 11.31 -11.75 1.67
CA ARG A 208 12.17 -11.34 2.79
C ARG A 208 13.52 -10.75 2.39
N ARG A 209 13.87 -10.79 1.11
CA ARG A 209 15.14 -10.25 0.59
C ARG A 209 15.03 -8.75 0.24
N SER A 210 14.23 -7.98 0.98
CA SER A 210 13.89 -6.57 0.68
C SER A 210 15.12 -5.66 0.54
N SER A 211 16.18 -5.87 1.32
CA SER A 211 17.43 -5.11 1.19
C SER A 211 18.12 -5.32 -0.17
N ARG A 212 18.10 -6.54 -0.71
CA ARG A 212 18.64 -6.82 -2.03
C ARG A 212 17.82 -6.16 -3.13
N TYR A 213 16.48 -6.17 -3.01
CA TYR A 213 15.60 -5.52 -3.98
C TYR A 213 15.77 -4.00 -3.94
N ALA A 214 15.85 -3.39 -2.76
CA ALA A 214 16.07 -1.96 -2.63
C ALA A 214 17.39 -1.52 -3.31
N LEU A 215 18.50 -2.23 -3.04
CA LEU A 215 19.78 -1.95 -3.67
C LEU A 215 19.79 -2.27 -5.17
N ALA A 216 19.15 -3.38 -5.59
CA ALA A 216 19.11 -3.76 -7.00
C ALA A 216 18.33 -2.75 -7.85
N PHE A 217 17.17 -2.29 -7.39
CA PHE A 217 16.40 -1.25 -8.09
C PHE A 217 17.11 0.11 -8.05
N GLY A 218 17.75 0.48 -6.93
CA GLY A 218 18.54 1.71 -6.85
C GLY A 218 19.76 1.67 -7.78
N ALA A 219 20.51 0.56 -7.83
CA ALA A 219 21.62 0.39 -8.75
C ALA A 219 21.15 0.35 -10.22
N ALA A 220 20.01 -0.33 -10.50
CA ALA A 220 19.42 -0.35 -11.82
C ALA A 220 18.96 1.04 -12.27
N ALA A 221 18.46 1.89 -11.38
CA ALA A 221 18.14 3.27 -11.69
C ALA A 221 19.36 4.04 -12.21
N VAL A 222 20.51 3.87 -11.57
CA VAL A 222 21.76 4.55 -11.98
C VAL A 222 22.32 3.94 -13.27
N VAL A 223 22.34 2.60 -13.40
CA VAL A 223 23.06 1.95 -14.51
C VAL A 223 22.20 1.84 -15.76
N LEU A 224 20.91 1.48 -15.59
CA LEU A 224 19.99 1.20 -16.71
C LEU A 224 19.06 2.36 -17.04
N GLY A 225 18.89 3.30 -16.13
CA GLY A 225 17.87 4.35 -16.23
C GLY A 225 17.96 5.22 -17.48
N GLY A 226 19.17 5.47 -17.99
CA GLY A 226 19.39 6.22 -19.23
C GLY A 226 19.45 5.34 -20.50
N ILE A 227 19.47 3.99 -20.34
CA ILE A 227 19.53 3.04 -21.45
C ILE A 227 18.13 2.54 -21.80
N LEU A 228 17.27 2.41 -20.78
CA LEU A 228 15.90 1.93 -20.95
C LEU A 228 15.07 2.99 -21.69
N PRO A 229 14.39 2.62 -22.77
CA PRO A 229 13.60 3.56 -23.55
C PRO A 229 12.27 3.89 -22.88
N GLN A 230 11.83 5.14 -23.01
CA GLN A 230 10.51 5.59 -22.57
C GLN A 230 9.47 5.30 -23.65
N ALA A 231 8.26 4.85 -23.25
CA ALA A 231 7.13 4.57 -24.14
C ALA A 231 7.47 3.65 -25.35
N TYR A 232 8.41 2.72 -25.17
CA TYR A 232 8.96 1.92 -26.28
C TYR A 232 7.90 1.07 -27.01
N PHE A 233 7.06 0.37 -26.25
CA PHE A 233 6.04 -0.50 -26.84
C PHE A 233 4.98 0.32 -27.57
N THR A 234 4.57 1.43 -26.99
CA THR A 234 3.58 2.33 -27.56
C THR A 234 4.10 3.01 -28.84
N ASN A 235 5.36 3.39 -28.87
CA ASN A 235 5.92 4.14 -30.00
C ASN A 235 6.42 3.23 -31.13
N ASN A 236 6.77 1.97 -30.84
CA ASN A 236 7.50 1.15 -31.81
C ASN A 236 6.84 -0.21 -32.13
N LEU A 237 5.96 -0.76 -31.28
CA LEU A 237 5.51 -2.14 -31.48
C LEU A 237 4.01 -2.25 -31.75
N LEU A 238 3.16 -1.70 -30.89
CA LEU A 238 1.72 -1.89 -30.93
C LEU A 238 1.00 -0.59 -30.56
N SER A 239 -0.25 -0.45 -31.01
CA SER A 239 -1.06 0.67 -30.55
C SER A 239 -1.27 0.62 -29.05
N PRO A 240 -1.37 1.79 -28.37
CA PRO A 240 -1.59 1.88 -26.91
C PRO A 240 -2.80 1.03 -26.45
N ARG A 241 -3.86 1.01 -27.24
CA ARG A 241 -5.06 0.20 -27.00
C ARG A 241 -4.78 -1.30 -26.93
N ILE A 242 -4.00 -1.84 -27.87
CA ILE A 242 -3.65 -3.28 -27.88
C ILE A 242 -2.78 -3.62 -26.67
N ILE A 243 -1.81 -2.75 -26.34
CA ILE A 243 -0.96 -2.95 -25.17
C ILE A 243 -1.81 -2.97 -23.89
N ALA A 244 -2.73 -2.01 -23.72
CA ALA A 244 -3.61 -1.93 -22.57
C ALA A 244 -4.51 -3.17 -22.47
N LEU A 245 -5.15 -3.59 -23.58
CA LEU A 245 -6.03 -4.77 -23.62
C LEU A 245 -5.28 -6.05 -23.24
N VAL A 246 -4.09 -6.27 -23.81
CA VAL A 246 -3.27 -7.46 -23.53
C VAL A 246 -2.78 -7.44 -22.08
N ALA A 247 -2.35 -6.28 -21.57
CA ALA A 247 -1.91 -6.13 -20.19
C ALA A 247 -3.06 -6.39 -19.21
N ASP A 248 -4.24 -5.80 -19.45
CA ASP A 248 -5.44 -6.03 -18.63
C ASP A 248 -5.81 -7.51 -18.62
N LEU A 249 -5.86 -8.15 -19.79
CA LEU A 249 -6.19 -9.57 -19.88
C LEU A 249 -5.20 -10.44 -19.10
N VAL A 250 -3.90 -10.22 -19.26
CA VAL A 250 -2.86 -11.03 -18.59
C VAL A 250 -2.82 -10.75 -17.09
N VAL A 251 -2.88 -9.48 -16.67
CA VAL A 251 -2.81 -9.11 -15.27
C VAL A 251 -4.07 -9.56 -14.53
N LEU A 252 -5.26 -9.29 -15.07
CA LEU A 252 -6.53 -9.70 -14.43
C LEU A 252 -6.66 -11.22 -14.36
N THR A 253 -6.32 -11.94 -15.45
CA THR A 253 -6.32 -13.41 -15.44
C THR A 253 -5.26 -13.95 -14.46
N GLY A 254 -4.05 -13.40 -14.49
CA GLY A 254 -2.99 -13.76 -13.55
C GLY A 254 -3.39 -13.56 -12.10
N LEU A 255 -4.03 -12.44 -11.78
CA LEU A 255 -4.56 -12.17 -10.44
C LEU A 255 -5.73 -13.09 -10.08
N ALA A 256 -6.67 -13.36 -11.01
CA ALA A 256 -7.77 -14.29 -10.78
C ALA A 256 -7.24 -15.69 -10.45
N VAL A 257 -6.24 -16.17 -11.20
CA VAL A 257 -5.55 -17.43 -10.93
C VAL A 257 -4.81 -17.39 -9.59
N ALA A 258 -4.09 -16.29 -9.30
CA ALA A 258 -3.35 -16.12 -8.06
C ALA A 258 -4.26 -16.13 -6.80
N VAL A 259 -5.46 -15.60 -6.92
CA VAL A 259 -6.44 -15.51 -5.83
C VAL A 259 -7.33 -16.75 -5.74
N GLY A 260 -7.71 -17.34 -6.88
CA GLY A 260 -8.72 -18.42 -6.98
C GLY A 260 -8.15 -19.83 -6.93
N MET A 261 -6.91 -20.03 -7.42
CA MET A 261 -6.30 -21.37 -7.54
C MET A 261 -5.34 -21.69 -6.38
N ARG A 262 -4.81 -22.91 -6.37
CA ARG A 262 -3.81 -23.40 -5.40
C ARG A 262 -2.62 -24.03 -6.13
N GLY A 263 -1.47 -24.15 -5.46
CA GLY A 263 -0.28 -24.80 -6.03
C GLY A 263 0.43 -23.96 -7.09
N MET A 264 1.04 -24.66 -8.07
CA MET A 264 1.84 -24.03 -9.14
C MET A 264 1.09 -23.02 -10.01
N PRO A 265 -0.16 -23.25 -10.47
CA PRO A 265 -0.86 -22.26 -11.30
C PRO A 265 -0.95 -20.88 -10.65
N ARG A 266 -1.17 -20.87 -9.34
CA ARG A 266 -1.21 -19.65 -8.54
C ARG A 266 0.09 -18.85 -8.59
N MET A 267 1.24 -19.54 -8.47
CA MET A 267 2.56 -18.90 -8.56
C MET A 267 2.82 -18.36 -9.96
N VAL A 268 2.46 -19.13 -10.98
CA VAL A 268 2.60 -18.73 -12.39
C VAL A 268 1.74 -17.49 -12.68
N GLY A 269 0.47 -17.48 -12.27
CA GLY A 269 -0.40 -16.33 -12.45
C GLY A 269 0.14 -15.05 -11.82
N ALA A 270 0.62 -15.14 -10.57
CA ALA A 270 1.23 -14.01 -9.88
C ALA A 270 2.53 -13.55 -10.55
N ALA A 271 3.37 -14.49 -10.99
CA ALA A 271 4.63 -14.18 -11.67
C ALA A 271 4.38 -13.49 -13.02
N LEU A 272 3.42 -13.98 -13.81
CA LEU A 272 3.05 -13.36 -15.09
C LEU A 272 2.52 -11.93 -14.89
N ALA A 273 1.61 -11.73 -13.96
CA ALA A 273 1.09 -10.39 -13.66
C ALA A 273 2.21 -9.43 -13.20
N ALA A 274 3.11 -9.87 -12.34
CA ALA A 274 4.24 -9.07 -11.88
C ALA A 274 5.25 -8.79 -13.01
N MET A 275 5.51 -9.76 -13.89
CA MET A 275 6.41 -9.61 -15.00
C MET A 275 5.88 -8.59 -16.02
N VAL A 276 4.58 -8.66 -16.36
CA VAL A 276 3.93 -7.66 -17.22
C VAL A 276 4.03 -6.27 -16.60
N GLY A 277 3.66 -6.12 -15.33
CA GLY A 277 3.76 -4.83 -14.64
C GLY A 277 5.18 -4.26 -14.63
N LEU A 278 6.19 -5.08 -14.32
CA LEU A 278 7.59 -4.64 -14.30
C LEU A 278 8.12 -4.31 -15.70
N THR A 279 7.75 -5.10 -16.73
CA THR A 279 8.13 -4.85 -18.11
C THR A 279 7.54 -3.54 -18.62
N LEU A 280 6.25 -3.29 -18.35
CA LEU A 280 5.60 -2.03 -18.70
C LEU A 280 6.23 -0.84 -17.99
N LEU A 281 6.54 -0.98 -16.70
CA LEU A 281 7.22 0.06 -15.94
C LEU A 281 8.59 0.40 -16.51
N ALA A 282 9.35 -0.62 -16.94
CA ALA A 282 10.72 -0.44 -17.44
C ALA A 282 10.77 0.11 -18.88
N PHE A 283 9.79 -0.24 -19.72
CA PHE A 283 9.86 0.01 -21.17
C PHE A 283 8.70 0.83 -21.75
N ASN A 284 7.67 1.10 -20.97
CA ASN A 284 6.47 1.78 -21.50
C ASN A 284 5.94 2.91 -20.60
N GLY A 285 6.71 3.37 -19.63
CA GLY A 285 6.39 4.57 -18.85
C GLY A 285 6.27 5.80 -19.76
N THR A 286 5.19 6.57 -19.62
CA THR A 286 4.92 7.74 -20.48
C THR A 286 5.13 9.06 -19.77
N TRP A 287 5.03 9.12 -18.45
CA TRP A 287 5.16 10.33 -17.66
C TRP A 287 6.52 10.44 -16.97
N LEU A 288 6.97 9.37 -16.31
CA LEU A 288 8.27 9.32 -15.64
C LEU A 288 9.29 8.59 -16.51
N TYR A 289 10.54 8.99 -16.37
CA TYR A 289 11.66 8.26 -16.95
C TYR A 289 11.87 6.91 -16.22
N PRO A 290 12.46 5.91 -16.88
CA PRO A 290 12.73 4.61 -16.26
C PRO A 290 13.57 4.69 -14.97
N TRP A 291 14.53 5.62 -14.89
CA TRP A 291 15.35 5.82 -13.69
C TRP A 291 14.52 6.33 -12.49
N GLU A 292 13.51 7.17 -12.72
CA GLU A 292 12.58 7.63 -11.67
C GLU A 292 11.71 6.46 -11.18
N ALA A 293 11.16 5.70 -12.13
CA ALA A 293 10.33 4.53 -11.83
C ALA A 293 11.09 3.47 -11.00
N LEU A 294 12.34 3.19 -11.36
CA LEU A 294 13.21 2.28 -10.62
C LEU A 294 13.59 2.84 -9.24
N SER A 295 13.83 4.15 -9.13
CA SER A 295 14.09 4.83 -7.85
C SER A 295 12.87 4.73 -6.92
N ILE A 296 11.66 4.88 -7.44
CA ILE A 296 10.40 4.68 -6.70
C ILE A 296 10.32 3.27 -6.11
N LEU A 297 10.59 2.24 -6.92
CA LEU A 297 10.59 0.85 -6.43
C LEU A 297 11.69 0.65 -5.37
N ALA A 298 12.87 1.25 -5.54
CA ALA A 298 13.94 1.20 -4.55
C ALA A 298 13.51 1.81 -3.20
N LEU A 299 12.83 2.97 -3.22
CA LEU A 299 12.26 3.62 -2.03
C LEU A 299 11.19 2.76 -1.37
N MET A 300 10.30 2.13 -2.14
CA MET A 300 9.28 1.24 -1.59
C MET A 300 9.91 0.00 -0.92
N PHE A 301 10.91 -0.63 -1.53
CA PHE A 301 11.63 -1.74 -0.88
C PHE A 301 12.48 -1.29 0.31
N THR A 302 12.93 -0.03 0.34
CA THR A 302 13.58 0.56 1.53
C THR A 302 12.58 0.66 2.69
N GLY A 303 11.36 1.13 2.46
CA GLY A 303 10.29 1.09 3.45
C GLY A 303 10.03 -0.33 3.97
N THR A 304 9.99 -1.33 3.07
CA THR A 304 9.85 -2.75 3.42
C THR A 304 11.01 -3.25 4.31
N MET A 305 12.23 -2.85 4.00
CA MET A 305 13.42 -3.23 4.77
C MET A 305 13.40 -2.61 6.18
N LEU A 306 13.00 -1.34 6.29
CA LEU A 306 12.87 -0.65 7.58
C LEU A 306 11.78 -1.29 8.46
N TYR A 307 10.65 -1.69 7.89
CA TYR A 307 9.65 -2.52 8.58
C TYR A 307 10.28 -3.82 9.12
N ARG A 308 11.12 -4.50 8.33
CA ARG A 308 11.77 -5.74 8.76
C ARG A 308 12.82 -5.51 9.84
N ALA A 309 13.49 -4.37 9.83
CA ALA A 309 14.40 -3.97 10.92
C ALA A 309 13.62 -3.76 12.22
N GLU A 310 12.43 -3.15 12.17
CA GLU A 310 11.55 -3.05 13.34
C GLU A 310 11.09 -4.42 13.85
N GLN A 311 10.89 -5.40 12.96
CA GLN A 311 10.59 -6.78 13.35
C GLN A 311 11.83 -7.59 13.78
N GLY A 312 13.02 -6.96 13.93
CA GLY A 312 14.26 -7.61 14.34
C GLY A 312 14.87 -8.56 13.32
N GLN A 313 14.45 -8.48 12.02
CA GLN A 313 15.01 -9.33 10.95
C GLN A 313 16.33 -8.78 10.39
N TYR A 314 16.61 -7.49 10.63
CA TYR A 314 17.86 -6.81 10.29
C TYR A 314 18.35 -5.99 11.49
N SER A 315 19.66 -5.85 11.65
CA SER A 315 20.19 -4.88 12.61
C SER A 315 19.93 -3.45 12.11
N TRP A 316 19.58 -2.53 13.02
CA TRP A 316 19.30 -1.13 12.66
C TRP A 316 20.47 -0.44 11.97
N ARG A 317 21.71 -0.72 12.40
CA ARG A 317 22.90 -0.15 11.73
C ARG A 317 22.96 -0.53 10.25
N ARG A 318 22.72 -1.80 9.94
CA ARG A 318 22.69 -2.29 8.55
C ARG A 318 21.52 -1.70 7.77
N ALA A 319 20.34 -1.62 8.39
CA ALA A 319 19.15 -1.07 7.74
C ALA A 319 19.32 0.42 7.40
N ILE A 320 19.87 1.22 8.34
CA ILE A 320 20.16 2.64 8.12
C ILE A 320 21.20 2.80 7.02
N ALA A 321 22.31 2.06 7.07
CA ALA A 321 23.36 2.14 6.04
C ALA A 321 22.82 1.84 4.63
N ILE A 322 21.98 0.81 4.49
CA ILE A 322 21.34 0.48 3.20
C ILE A 322 20.33 1.57 2.80
N ALA A 323 19.53 2.09 3.72
CA ALA A 323 18.59 3.17 3.43
C ALA A 323 19.31 4.42 2.90
N VAL A 324 20.40 4.84 3.56
CA VAL A 324 21.24 5.95 3.11
C VAL A 324 21.84 5.65 1.74
N ALA A 325 22.35 4.43 1.51
CA ALA A 325 22.88 4.05 0.21
C ALA A 325 21.82 4.12 -0.90
N VAL A 326 20.59 3.63 -0.63
CA VAL A 326 19.51 3.69 -1.62
C VAL A 326 19.05 5.12 -1.89
N LEU A 327 18.95 5.97 -0.86
CA LEU A 327 18.68 7.41 -1.06
C LEU A 327 19.77 8.05 -1.91
N GLY A 328 21.04 7.74 -1.62
CA GLY A 328 22.19 8.22 -2.42
C GLY A 328 22.12 7.73 -3.88
N LEU A 329 21.73 6.47 -4.13
CA LEU A 329 21.54 5.95 -5.49
C LEU A 329 20.39 6.65 -6.21
N ALA A 330 19.25 6.91 -5.54
CA ALA A 330 18.14 7.64 -6.14
C ALA A 330 18.51 9.08 -6.48
N ILE A 331 19.27 9.75 -5.62
CA ILE A 331 19.81 11.09 -5.89
C ILE A 331 20.78 11.05 -7.08
N ALA A 332 21.72 10.09 -7.07
CA ALA A 332 22.71 9.94 -8.14
C ALA A 332 22.04 9.64 -9.49
N ALA A 333 20.99 8.81 -9.51
CA ALA A 333 20.25 8.51 -10.73
C ALA A 333 19.63 9.78 -11.34
N GLY A 334 19.03 10.64 -10.51
CA GLY A 334 18.47 11.91 -10.98
C GLY A 334 19.55 12.84 -11.55
N VAL A 335 20.62 13.09 -10.80
CA VAL A 335 21.73 13.94 -11.26
C VAL A 335 22.40 13.38 -12.52
N TRP A 336 22.53 12.05 -12.64
CA TRP A 336 23.22 11.42 -13.78
C TRP A 336 22.36 11.35 -15.05
N HIS A 337 21.06 11.13 -14.91
CA HIS A 337 20.15 10.89 -16.05
C HIS A 337 19.26 12.09 -16.34
N HIS A 338 19.37 13.15 -15.57
CA HIS A 338 18.71 14.39 -15.93
C HIS A 338 19.19 14.81 -17.31
N LEU A 339 18.26 14.79 -18.26
CA LEU A 339 18.54 15.24 -19.61
C LEU A 339 18.41 16.77 -19.61
N PRO A 340 19.51 17.51 -19.82
CA PRO A 340 19.42 18.94 -20.06
C PRO A 340 18.68 19.09 -21.40
N GLY A 341 17.38 19.37 -21.30
CA GLY A 341 16.62 19.78 -22.46
C GLY A 341 17.09 21.18 -22.87
N ASN A 342 16.20 22.02 -23.35
CA ASN A 342 16.49 23.44 -23.60
C ASN A 342 16.55 24.27 -22.30
N MET A 343 17.04 23.69 -21.20
CA MET A 343 17.18 24.38 -19.91
C MET A 343 18.47 25.20 -19.88
N SER A 344 18.39 26.36 -19.29
CA SER A 344 19.60 27.14 -18.93
C SER A 344 20.37 26.44 -17.80
N PRO A 345 21.68 26.67 -17.63
CA PRO A 345 22.46 26.10 -16.54
C PRO A 345 21.90 26.45 -15.15
N HIS A 346 21.20 27.56 -15.01
CA HIS A 346 20.53 27.94 -13.77
C HIS A 346 19.29 27.07 -13.49
N GLU A 347 18.46 26.80 -14.50
CA GLU A 347 17.29 25.95 -14.37
C GLU A 347 17.69 24.49 -14.09
N GLU A 348 18.74 24.00 -14.72
CA GLU A 348 19.33 22.69 -14.45
C GLU A 348 19.78 22.57 -12.99
N PHE A 349 20.55 23.54 -12.50
CA PHE A 349 20.99 23.59 -11.09
C PHE A 349 19.79 23.63 -10.10
N VAL A 350 18.74 24.41 -10.42
CA VAL A 350 17.53 24.49 -9.61
C VAL A 350 16.82 23.13 -9.59
N TRP A 351 16.73 22.45 -10.73
CA TRP A 351 16.10 21.14 -10.83
C TRP A 351 16.86 20.08 -10.03
N GLU A 352 18.18 19.96 -10.22
CA GLU A 352 19.04 19.02 -9.50
C GLU A 352 18.95 19.21 -7.98
N ARG A 353 19.02 20.45 -7.54
CA ARG A 353 18.87 20.79 -6.12
C ARG A 353 17.50 20.42 -5.60
N SER A 354 16.45 20.69 -6.35
CA SER A 354 15.08 20.37 -5.99
C SER A 354 14.86 18.85 -5.88
N TRP A 355 15.39 18.09 -6.83
CA TRP A 355 15.39 16.62 -6.79
C TRP A 355 16.13 16.09 -5.55
N PHE A 356 17.37 16.53 -5.36
CA PHE A 356 18.17 16.16 -4.18
C PHE A 356 17.41 16.41 -2.88
N MET A 357 16.88 17.61 -2.71
CA MET A 357 16.16 18.01 -1.50
C MET A 357 14.87 17.21 -1.31
N SER A 358 14.13 16.91 -2.38
CA SER A 358 12.89 16.14 -2.31
C SER A 358 13.16 14.70 -1.82
N VAL A 359 14.17 14.02 -2.38
CA VAL A 359 14.56 12.68 -1.95
C VAL A 359 15.13 12.67 -0.54
N PHE A 360 16.04 13.62 -0.24
CA PHE A 360 16.69 13.74 1.07
C PHE A 360 15.66 14.01 2.19
N LEU A 361 14.81 15.02 2.00
CA LEU A 361 13.80 15.38 3.00
C LEU A 361 12.74 14.30 3.15
N ALA A 362 12.36 13.57 2.10
CA ALA A 362 11.46 12.45 2.22
C ALA A 362 12.07 11.33 3.11
N GLY A 363 13.32 10.98 2.90
CA GLY A 363 14.04 10.04 3.74
C GLY A 363 14.19 10.51 5.18
N LEU A 364 14.53 11.79 5.37
CA LEU A 364 14.68 12.42 6.70
C LEU A 364 13.33 12.45 7.45
N THR A 365 12.26 12.88 6.78
CA THR A 365 10.91 12.93 7.36
C THR A 365 10.45 11.54 7.78
N PHE A 366 10.68 10.53 6.95
CA PHE A 366 10.36 9.15 7.30
C PHE A 366 11.21 8.65 8.48
N GLY A 367 12.50 8.97 8.52
CA GLY A 367 13.41 8.63 9.61
C GLY A 367 13.01 9.29 10.94
N ILE A 368 12.63 10.57 10.91
CA ILE A 368 12.09 11.30 12.07
C ILE A 368 10.81 10.63 12.55
N GLY A 369 9.84 10.38 11.66
CA GLY A 369 8.60 9.69 12.01
C GLY A 369 8.84 8.31 12.63
N LEU A 370 9.78 7.54 12.08
CA LEU A 370 10.16 6.23 12.59
C LEU A 370 10.81 6.33 13.99
N THR A 371 11.61 7.36 14.25
CA THR A 371 12.22 7.61 15.56
C THR A 371 11.16 7.95 16.61
N PHE A 372 10.19 8.80 16.24
CA PHE A 372 9.09 9.22 17.11
C PHE A 372 7.84 8.31 17.02
N ARG A 373 7.96 7.08 16.51
CA ARG A 373 6.83 6.18 16.30
C ARG A 373 6.06 5.76 17.57
N HIS A 374 6.67 5.94 18.72
CA HIS A 374 6.07 5.62 20.02
C HIS A 374 5.41 6.81 20.72
N VAL A 375 5.59 8.02 20.16
CA VAL A 375 4.98 9.24 20.70
C VAL A 375 3.49 9.27 20.38
N THR A 376 2.71 9.81 21.30
CA THR A 376 1.28 10.08 21.07
C THR A 376 1.12 11.34 20.24
N TRP A 377 0.49 11.19 19.08
CA TRP A 377 0.30 12.29 18.13
C TRP A 377 -1.08 12.96 18.32
N PRO A 378 -1.20 14.27 18.09
CA PRO A 378 -2.47 14.98 18.11
C PRO A 378 -3.51 14.35 17.18
N ARG A 379 -4.76 14.27 17.63
CA ARG A 379 -5.84 13.61 16.88
C ARG A 379 -6.11 14.24 15.50
N PHE A 380 -5.93 15.55 15.36
CA PHE A 380 -6.15 16.22 14.09
C PHE A 380 -5.11 15.80 13.03
N LEU A 381 -3.84 15.58 13.41
CA LEU A 381 -2.80 15.11 12.50
C LEU A 381 -3.05 13.66 12.06
N THR A 382 -3.45 12.80 12.97
CA THR A 382 -3.81 11.41 12.63
C THR A 382 -5.08 11.35 11.78
N TRP A 383 -6.06 12.24 12.03
CA TRP A 383 -7.25 12.37 11.19
C TRP A 383 -6.88 12.78 9.76
N LEU A 384 -5.99 13.76 9.60
CA LEU A 384 -5.48 14.19 8.30
C LEU A 384 -4.87 13.02 7.52
N GLY A 385 -4.17 12.13 8.20
CA GLY A 385 -3.64 10.90 7.61
C GLY A 385 -4.71 9.90 7.20
N LEU A 386 -5.79 9.79 7.96
CA LEU A 386 -6.91 8.92 7.59
C LEU A 386 -7.61 9.37 6.31
N ILE A 387 -7.77 10.68 6.11
CA ILE A 387 -8.39 11.27 4.92
C ILE A 387 -7.39 11.52 3.78
N SER A 388 -6.10 11.22 3.97
CA SER A 388 -5.02 11.57 3.03
C SER A 388 -5.23 11.04 1.61
N TYR A 389 -5.86 9.88 1.46
CA TYR A 389 -6.17 9.30 0.15
C TYR A 389 -7.28 10.08 -0.56
N SER A 390 -8.33 10.51 0.16
CA SER A 390 -9.35 11.43 -0.37
C SER A 390 -8.74 12.77 -0.75
N VAL A 391 -7.86 13.34 0.10
CA VAL A 391 -7.15 14.59 -0.19
C VAL A 391 -6.33 14.44 -1.46
N TYR A 392 -5.56 13.34 -1.59
CA TYR A 392 -4.71 13.08 -2.74
C TYR A 392 -5.48 12.95 -4.05
N LEU A 393 -6.65 12.31 -4.07
CA LEU A 393 -7.41 12.08 -5.30
C LEU A 393 -8.33 13.24 -5.70
N LEU A 394 -8.88 13.96 -4.72
CA LEU A 394 -9.92 14.97 -5.00
C LEU A 394 -9.39 16.39 -5.12
N HIS A 395 -8.17 16.68 -4.58
CA HIS A 395 -7.67 18.06 -4.65
C HIS A 395 -7.53 18.61 -6.07
N PRO A 396 -7.14 17.84 -7.12
CA PRO A 396 -7.04 18.42 -8.46
C PRO A 396 -8.40 18.90 -8.96
N ALA A 397 -9.44 18.11 -8.76
CA ALA A 397 -10.80 18.48 -9.16
C ALA A 397 -11.30 19.73 -8.40
N LEU A 398 -11.04 19.83 -7.10
CA LEU A 398 -11.41 20.99 -6.29
C LEU A 398 -10.58 22.22 -6.66
N ILE A 399 -9.31 22.06 -7.01
CA ILE A 399 -8.48 23.15 -7.53
C ILE A 399 -9.02 23.68 -8.88
N GLU A 400 -9.48 22.80 -9.78
CA GLU A 400 -10.08 23.25 -11.04
C GLU A 400 -11.37 24.05 -10.81
N VAL A 401 -12.22 23.63 -9.88
CA VAL A 401 -13.40 24.41 -9.47
C VAL A 401 -12.98 25.75 -8.87
N TYR A 402 -11.99 25.75 -7.97
CA TYR A 402 -11.47 26.97 -7.36
C TYR A 402 -10.92 27.92 -8.42
N ARG A 403 -10.13 27.45 -9.36
CA ARG A 403 -9.61 28.24 -10.50
C ARG A 403 -10.72 28.85 -11.32
N HIS A 404 -11.71 28.06 -11.66
CA HIS A 404 -12.87 28.54 -12.44
C HIS A 404 -13.61 29.68 -11.75
N LEU A 405 -13.77 29.61 -10.43
CA LEU A 405 -14.46 30.63 -9.64
C LEU A 405 -13.63 31.89 -9.39
N THR A 406 -12.28 31.77 -9.36
CA THR A 406 -11.42 32.91 -8.96
C THR A 406 -10.57 33.50 -10.09
N TRP A 407 -10.65 32.93 -11.31
CA TRP A 407 -9.80 33.29 -12.45
C TRP A 407 -9.72 34.79 -12.78
N THR A 408 -10.79 35.53 -12.59
CA THR A 408 -10.88 36.97 -12.91
C THR A 408 -10.70 37.88 -11.71
N ALA A 409 -10.53 37.32 -10.52
CA ALA A 409 -10.51 38.11 -9.28
C ALA A 409 -9.05 38.45 -8.88
N HIS A 410 -8.73 39.75 -8.98
CA HIS A 410 -7.49 40.26 -8.37
C HIS A 410 -7.76 40.58 -6.90
N HIS A 411 -7.27 39.76 -6.00
CA HIS A 411 -7.47 39.97 -4.58
C HIS A 411 -6.25 40.67 -3.95
N SER A 412 -6.53 41.50 -2.90
CA SER A 412 -5.47 41.94 -2.01
C SER A 412 -4.85 40.72 -1.29
N PHE A 413 -3.60 40.84 -0.84
CA PHE A 413 -2.87 39.78 -0.15
C PHE A 413 -3.70 39.08 0.94
N TRP A 414 -4.33 39.84 1.82
CA TRP A 414 -5.10 39.29 2.94
C TRP A 414 -6.39 38.58 2.50
N VAL A 415 -7.05 39.11 1.45
CA VAL A 415 -8.22 38.45 0.86
C VAL A 415 -7.80 37.14 0.22
N GLN A 416 -6.67 37.10 -0.48
CA GLN A 416 -6.13 35.86 -1.05
C GLN A 416 -5.86 34.81 0.03
N VAL A 417 -5.18 35.19 1.11
CA VAL A 417 -4.91 34.28 2.26
C VAL A 417 -6.22 33.74 2.85
N LEU A 418 -7.25 34.57 2.97
CA LEU A 418 -8.56 34.14 3.48
C LEU A 418 -9.24 33.16 2.53
N VAL A 419 -9.22 33.43 1.22
CA VAL A 419 -9.81 32.55 0.20
C VAL A 419 -9.08 31.21 0.12
N ASP A 420 -7.75 31.22 0.21
CA ASP A 420 -6.92 30.00 0.24
C ASP A 420 -7.19 29.16 1.51
N ALA A 421 -7.34 29.83 2.65
CA ALA A 421 -7.71 29.15 3.90
C ALA A 421 -9.11 28.53 3.83
N LEU A 422 -10.06 29.23 3.22
CA LEU A 422 -11.41 28.73 2.97
C LEU A 422 -11.39 27.52 2.02
N PHE A 423 -10.60 27.57 0.95
CA PHE A 423 -10.39 26.42 0.06
C PHE A 423 -9.86 25.19 0.81
N LEU A 424 -8.83 25.35 1.62
CA LEU A 424 -8.29 24.25 2.42
C LEU A 424 -9.33 23.69 3.40
N ALA A 425 -10.13 24.55 4.02
CA ALA A 425 -11.20 24.11 4.91
C ALA A 425 -12.26 23.29 4.15
N ILE A 426 -12.68 23.75 2.96
CA ILE A 426 -13.61 23.03 2.08
C ILE A 426 -13.00 21.70 1.63
N LEU A 427 -11.74 21.67 1.20
CA LEU A 427 -11.03 20.45 0.82
C LEU A 427 -11.04 19.43 1.95
N ILE A 428 -10.69 19.83 3.17
CA ILE A 428 -10.67 18.95 4.34
C ILE A 428 -12.09 18.45 4.65
N ALA A 429 -13.10 19.32 4.58
CA ALA A 429 -14.50 18.95 4.84
C ALA A 429 -15.02 17.92 3.81
N VAL A 430 -14.83 18.17 2.51
CA VAL A 430 -15.22 17.25 1.43
C VAL A 430 -14.49 15.92 1.56
N CYS A 431 -13.17 15.94 1.80
CA CYS A 431 -12.37 14.72 1.97
C CYS A 431 -12.75 13.94 3.24
N SER A 432 -13.14 14.64 4.32
CA SER A 432 -13.67 14.00 5.52
C SER A 432 -15.02 13.32 5.25
N ALA A 433 -15.90 13.96 4.52
CA ALA A 433 -17.19 13.40 4.11
C ALA A 433 -16.99 12.17 3.20
N THR A 434 -16.13 12.25 2.20
CA THR A 434 -15.84 11.10 1.32
C THR A 434 -15.20 9.94 2.06
N TYR A 435 -14.31 10.19 3.02
CA TYR A 435 -13.77 9.15 3.89
C TYR A 435 -14.88 8.44 4.69
N LEU A 436 -15.78 9.20 5.32
CA LEU A 436 -16.84 8.67 6.17
C LEU A 436 -17.91 7.91 5.36
N PHE A 437 -18.30 8.43 4.20
CA PHE A 437 -19.43 7.90 3.42
C PHE A 437 -19.02 6.94 2.30
N VAL A 438 -17.77 7.00 1.80
CA VAL A 438 -17.30 6.15 0.70
C VAL A 438 -16.20 5.19 1.18
N GLU A 439 -15.06 5.69 1.63
CA GLU A 439 -13.91 4.83 1.92
C GLU A 439 -14.16 3.85 3.06
N ARG A 440 -14.57 4.36 4.22
CA ARG A 440 -14.77 3.55 5.43
C ARG A 440 -15.85 2.47 5.27
N PRO A 441 -17.04 2.74 4.70
CA PRO A 441 -18.06 1.72 4.43
C PRO A 441 -17.56 0.65 3.45
N MET A 442 -16.93 1.05 2.35
CA MET A 442 -16.45 0.13 1.33
C MET A 442 -15.33 -0.78 1.83
N GLN A 443 -14.42 -0.29 2.67
CA GLN A 443 -13.46 -1.13 3.39
C GLN A 443 -14.18 -2.15 4.31
N GLY A 444 -15.33 -1.78 4.89
CA GLY A 444 -16.20 -2.68 5.64
C GLY A 444 -16.75 -3.81 4.77
N VAL A 445 -17.27 -3.48 3.58
CA VAL A 445 -17.75 -4.45 2.58
C VAL A 445 -16.61 -5.40 2.18
N GLY A 446 -15.43 -4.88 1.88
CA GLY A 446 -14.26 -5.69 1.54
C GLY A 446 -13.89 -6.71 2.62
N ARG A 447 -13.91 -6.30 3.90
CA ARG A 447 -13.68 -7.23 5.03
C ARG A 447 -14.74 -8.34 5.11
N ARG A 448 -16.01 -8.03 4.87
CA ARG A 448 -17.11 -9.02 4.85
C ARG A 448 -16.95 -9.97 3.67
N LEU A 449 -16.64 -9.46 2.49
CA LEU A 449 -16.41 -10.27 1.29
C LEU A 449 -15.21 -11.21 1.48
N ALA A 450 -14.08 -10.74 1.99
CA ALA A 450 -12.92 -11.59 2.26
C ALA A 450 -13.29 -12.76 3.18
N LYS A 451 -14.04 -12.51 4.26
CA LYS A 451 -14.53 -13.57 5.16
C LYS A 451 -15.46 -14.57 4.46
N ARG A 452 -16.37 -14.09 3.59
CA ARG A 452 -17.28 -14.98 2.82
C ARG A 452 -16.51 -15.85 1.83
N LEU A 453 -15.51 -15.28 1.15
CA LEU A 453 -14.66 -16.03 0.23
C LEU A 453 -13.83 -17.10 0.96
N ASP A 454 -13.30 -16.78 2.13
CA ASP A 454 -12.57 -17.75 2.96
C ASP A 454 -13.50 -18.86 3.48
N ALA A 455 -14.76 -18.56 3.80
CA ALA A 455 -15.75 -19.55 4.18
C ALA A 455 -16.13 -20.47 3.01
N ARG A 456 -16.24 -19.93 1.78
CA ARG A 456 -16.65 -20.69 0.59
C ARG A 456 -15.54 -21.53 -0.03
N PHE A 457 -14.31 -20.98 -0.12
CA PHE A 457 -13.17 -21.60 -0.83
C PHE A 457 -12.10 -22.17 0.12
N GLY A 458 -12.36 -22.09 1.44
CA GLY A 458 -11.41 -22.45 2.48
C GLY A 458 -10.34 -21.34 2.70
N PRO A 459 -9.64 -21.38 3.85
CA PRO A 459 -8.65 -20.38 4.20
C PRO A 459 -7.47 -20.43 3.21
N ASP A 460 -7.13 -19.24 2.69
CA ASP A 460 -6.01 -19.01 1.80
C ASP A 460 -4.79 -18.55 2.63
N ARG A 461 -4.32 -19.43 3.53
CA ARG A 461 -3.20 -19.09 4.40
C ARG A 461 -1.92 -19.75 3.93
N PHE A 462 -0.89 -18.94 3.71
CA PHE A 462 0.49 -19.43 3.67
C PHE A 462 0.98 -19.60 5.10
N PRO A 463 1.66 -20.71 5.42
CA PRO A 463 2.28 -20.85 6.72
C PRO A 463 3.33 -19.74 6.89
N VAL A 464 2.98 -18.76 7.73
CA VAL A 464 3.95 -17.78 8.21
C VAL A 464 4.78 -18.52 9.25
N PRO A 465 6.12 -18.59 9.14
CA PRO A 465 6.94 -19.15 10.18
C PRO A 465 6.66 -18.38 11.49
N VAL A 466 6.03 -19.05 12.44
CA VAL A 466 5.82 -18.53 13.78
C VAL A 466 7.21 -18.35 14.39
N ARG A 467 7.53 -17.13 14.81
CA ARG A 467 8.73 -16.84 15.59
C ARG A 467 8.63 -17.69 16.86
N ALA A 468 9.59 -18.58 17.09
CA ALA A 468 9.70 -19.27 18.38
C ALA A 468 9.74 -18.18 19.48
N PRO A 469 8.96 -18.31 20.55
CA PRO A 469 8.98 -17.33 21.64
C PRO A 469 10.41 -17.24 22.19
N GLU A 470 10.92 -16.01 22.34
CA GLU A 470 12.26 -15.75 22.95
C GLU A 470 12.44 -16.39 24.35
N ALA A 471 11.35 -16.86 24.96
CA ALA A 471 11.37 -17.60 26.21
C ALA A 471 12.11 -18.97 26.16
N ALA A 472 12.26 -19.58 24.98
CA ALA A 472 12.96 -20.86 24.85
C ALA A 472 14.49 -20.71 24.85
N LEU A 473 15.03 -19.54 24.51
CA LEU A 473 16.48 -19.27 24.53
C LEU A 473 16.97 -18.82 25.91
N ALA A 474 16.09 -18.26 26.74
CA ALA A 474 16.45 -17.87 28.13
C ALA A 474 16.52 -19.06 29.08
N HIS A 475 15.91 -20.22 28.77
CA HIS A 475 16.00 -21.43 29.57
C HIS A 475 17.19 -22.31 29.20
N SER A 476 17.73 -22.22 27.99
CA SER A 476 18.91 -22.99 27.59
C SER A 476 20.23 -22.39 28.09
N SER A 477 20.26 -21.06 28.34
CA SER A 477 21.47 -20.42 28.93
C SER A 477 21.56 -20.53 30.46
N ARG A 478 20.44 -20.87 31.16
CA ARG A 478 20.42 -21.12 32.60
C ARG A 478 20.65 -22.60 33.00
N ALA A 479 20.67 -23.48 32.01
CA ALA A 479 20.97 -24.89 32.23
C ALA A 479 22.43 -25.26 31.89
N ALA A 480 23.24 -24.27 31.48
CA ALA A 480 24.66 -24.42 31.13
C ALA A 480 25.60 -23.63 32.06
N GLU A 481 25.08 -23.05 33.15
CA GLU A 481 25.80 -22.59 34.33
C GLU A 481 25.44 -23.48 35.54
#